data_d85694f5087dccd93ff70b7e8dda4193
#
_entry.id   d85694f5087dccd93ff70b7e8dda4193
#
_cell.length_a   1.000
_cell.length_b   1.000
_cell.length_c   1.000
_cell.angle_alpha   90.00
_cell.angle_beta   90.00
_cell.angle_gamma   90.00
#
_symmetry.space_group_name_H-M   'P 1'
#
loop_
_entity.id
_entity.type
_entity.pdbx_description
1 polymer ?
#
loop_
_entity_poly.entity_id
_entity_poly.type
_entity_poly.pdbx_seq_one_letter_code
_entity_poly.pdbx_strand_id
1 'polypeptide(L)'
;MLNKEEIKKIIPQREPFLMIDEVEEFTPGESATAYKYVDEKEWYFKGHFPGNPIMPGVLITESLAQTGAVAILSLEENKNKNALFGGIDKMKFKKQVTPGDKLKLEVKIIKRKGPMGVGEAIASCDGKIVARGELTFAVV
;
A
#
# COMPACT_ATOMS: atom_id res chain seq x y z
N MET A 1 -9.48 9.61 9.94
CA MET A 1 -9.31 9.60 8.45
C MET A 1 -8.21 10.57 8.04
N LEU A 2 -7.25 10.12 7.22
CA LEU A 2 -6.18 10.97 6.71
C LEU A 2 -6.36 11.22 5.22
N ASN A 3 -6.15 12.48 4.80
CA ASN A 3 -6.08 12.85 3.38
C ASN A 3 -4.64 12.74 2.89
N LYS A 4 -4.39 13.00 1.60
CA LYS A 4 -3.05 12.90 1.01
C LYS A 4 -2.00 13.76 1.70
N GLU A 5 -2.36 14.99 2.06
CA GLU A 5 -1.41 15.89 2.72
C GLU A 5 -0.98 15.37 4.10
N GLU A 6 -1.93 14.77 4.81
CA GLU A 6 -1.64 14.15 6.11
C GLU A 6 -0.82 12.87 5.96
N ILE A 7 -1.11 12.06 4.93
CA ILE A 7 -0.35 10.87 4.60
C ILE A 7 1.11 11.23 4.32
N LYS A 8 1.35 12.30 3.57
CA LYS A 8 2.70 12.78 3.23
C LYS A 8 3.52 13.20 4.44
N LYS A 9 2.87 13.47 5.56
CA LYS A 9 3.57 13.77 6.82
C LYS A 9 4.09 12.51 7.51
N ILE A 10 3.60 11.35 7.13
CA ILE A 10 3.97 10.07 7.72
C ILE A 10 4.92 9.30 6.81
N ILE A 11 4.59 9.18 5.52
CA ILE A 11 5.41 8.41 4.57
C ILE A 11 6.14 9.34 3.61
N PRO A 12 7.36 8.94 3.14
CA PRO A 12 8.16 9.80 2.27
C PRO A 12 7.79 9.77 0.80
N GLN A 13 7.00 8.81 0.35
CA GLN A 13 6.61 8.70 -1.06
C GLN A 13 5.84 9.94 -1.52
N ARG A 14 6.06 10.34 -2.76
CA ARG A 14 5.41 11.50 -3.37
C ARG A 14 4.91 11.13 -4.77
N GLU A 15 4.00 11.93 -5.31
CA GLU A 15 3.54 11.77 -6.67
C GLU A 15 4.73 11.82 -7.65
N PRO A 16 4.79 11.01 -8.68
CA PRO A 16 3.73 10.10 -9.12
C PRO A 16 3.73 8.73 -8.44
N PHE A 17 4.60 8.48 -7.48
CA PHE A 17 4.74 7.18 -6.83
C PHE A 17 3.88 7.00 -5.58
N LEU A 18 3.20 8.03 -5.11
CA LEU A 18 2.26 7.91 -4.02
C LEU A 18 1.04 7.12 -4.50
N MET A 19 0.79 5.95 -3.90
CA MET A 19 -0.20 4.97 -4.36
C MET A 19 -1.40 4.82 -3.43
N ILE A 20 -1.55 5.67 -2.43
CA ILE A 20 -2.72 5.66 -1.55
C ILE A 20 -3.32 7.05 -1.51
N ASP A 21 -4.64 7.12 -1.48
CA ASP A 21 -5.36 8.40 -1.57
C ASP A 21 -5.89 8.86 -0.21
N GLU A 22 -6.27 7.92 0.63
CA GLU A 22 -6.74 8.25 1.99
C GLU A 22 -6.50 7.06 2.92
N VAL A 23 -6.40 7.35 4.21
CA VAL A 23 -6.30 6.33 5.25
C VAL A 23 -7.55 6.44 6.11
N GLU A 24 -8.32 5.36 6.17
CA GLU A 24 -9.55 5.32 6.97
C GLU A 24 -9.23 5.26 8.45
N GLU A 25 -8.32 4.36 8.84
CA GLU A 25 -7.89 4.20 10.22
C GLU A 25 -6.50 3.57 10.25
N PHE A 26 -5.78 3.79 11.35
CA PHE A 26 -4.51 3.13 11.59
C PHE A 26 -4.20 3.12 13.08
N THR A 27 -3.47 2.10 13.50
CA THR A 27 -2.94 1.99 14.85
C THR A 27 -1.43 1.85 14.73
N PRO A 28 -0.65 2.85 15.22
CA PRO A 28 0.80 2.81 15.08
C PRO A 28 1.43 1.50 15.54
N GLY A 29 2.25 0.93 14.67
CA GLY A 29 2.93 -0.35 14.93
C GLY A 29 2.06 -1.59 14.76
N GLU A 30 0.77 -1.45 14.50
CA GLU A 30 -0.15 -2.58 14.45
C GLU A 30 -0.85 -2.76 13.11
N SER A 31 -1.50 -1.74 12.58
CA SER A 31 -2.31 -1.90 11.37
C SER A 31 -2.63 -0.57 10.70
N ALA A 32 -3.04 -0.66 9.43
CA ALA A 32 -3.61 0.47 8.70
C ALA A 32 -4.58 -0.03 7.65
N THR A 33 -5.61 0.78 7.40
CA THR A 33 -6.58 0.58 6.32
C THR A 33 -6.60 1.84 5.48
N ALA A 34 -6.31 1.69 4.19
CA ALA A 34 -6.23 2.80 3.24
C ALA A 34 -7.06 2.50 2.00
N TYR A 35 -7.23 3.53 1.16
CA TYR A 35 -7.93 3.40 -0.11
C TYR A 35 -7.11 4.00 -1.23
N LYS A 36 -7.19 3.34 -2.39
CA LYS A 36 -6.66 3.84 -3.66
C LYS A 36 -7.83 3.93 -4.64
N TYR A 37 -8.09 5.13 -5.15
CA TYR A 37 -9.05 5.35 -6.22
C TYR A 37 -8.31 5.23 -7.55
N VAL A 38 -8.58 4.19 -8.32
CA VAL A 38 -7.85 3.92 -9.55
C VAL A 38 -8.40 4.80 -10.67
N ASP A 39 -7.63 5.83 -11.04
CA ASP A 39 -8.03 6.82 -12.04
C ASP A 39 -7.49 6.43 -13.42
N GLU A 40 -8.31 6.65 -14.45
CA GLU A 40 -7.93 6.34 -15.83
C GLU A 40 -6.71 7.13 -16.31
N LYS A 41 -6.37 8.24 -15.66
CA LYS A 41 -5.24 9.10 -16.00
C LYS A 41 -3.94 8.69 -15.32
N GLU A 42 -3.93 7.59 -14.56
CA GLU A 42 -2.72 7.11 -13.92
C GLU A 42 -1.64 6.83 -14.98
N TRP A 43 -0.40 7.23 -14.66
CA TRP A 43 0.72 7.20 -15.59
C TRP A 43 1.03 5.82 -16.18
N TYR A 44 0.76 4.74 -15.45
CA TYR A 44 1.11 3.39 -15.89
C TYR A 44 0.15 2.79 -16.92
N PHE A 45 -1.04 3.35 -17.08
CA PHE A 45 -2.03 2.77 -18.01
C PHE A 45 -1.68 2.92 -19.47
N LYS A 46 -0.86 3.91 -19.84
CA LYS A 46 -0.45 4.08 -21.25
C LYS A 46 0.31 2.86 -21.78
N GLY A 47 1.11 2.24 -20.92
CA GLY A 47 1.92 1.10 -21.30
C GLY A 47 1.39 -0.24 -20.83
N HIS A 48 0.43 -0.23 -19.93
CA HIS A 48 -0.04 -1.45 -19.28
C HIS A 48 -1.56 -1.52 -19.25
N PHE A 49 -2.22 -1.76 -20.34
CA PHE A 49 -1.73 -1.98 -21.69
C PHE A 49 -2.42 -1.03 -22.68
N PRO A 50 -1.81 -0.70 -23.82
CA PRO A 50 -2.45 0.19 -24.79
C PRO A 50 -3.86 -0.29 -25.17
N GLY A 51 -4.87 0.56 -24.94
CA GLY A 51 -6.26 0.22 -25.19
C GLY A 51 -6.90 -0.76 -24.22
N ASN A 52 -6.15 -1.26 -23.23
CA ASN A 52 -6.65 -2.21 -22.24
C ASN A 52 -5.99 -1.92 -20.89
N PRO A 53 -6.44 -0.89 -20.16
CA PRO A 53 -5.80 -0.45 -18.93
C PRO A 53 -6.04 -1.43 -17.79
N ILE A 54 -4.94 -1.97 -17.25
CA ILE A 54 -4.95 -2.88 -16.11
C ILE A 54 -3.87 -2.38 -15.14
N MET A 55 -4.22 -2.22 -13.88
CA MET A 55 -3.23 -1.80 -12.88
C MET A 55 -2.19 -2.92 -12.68
N PRO A 56 -0.89 -2.61 -12.84
CA PRO A 56 0.14 -3.63 -12.62
C PRO A 56 0.08 -4.22 -11.22
N GLY A 57 0.19 -5.55 -11.12
CA GLY A 57 0.17 -6.23 -9.83
C GLY A 57 1.25 -5.73 -8.88
N VAL A 58 2.44 -5.41 -9.41
CA VAL A 58 3.53 -4.88 -8.59
C VAL A 58 3.18 -3.54 -7.97
N LEU A 59 2.31 -2.75 -8.60
CA LEU A 59 1.86 -1.47 -8.04
C LEU A 59 0.75 -1.65 -7.02
N ILE A 60 -0.05 -2.73 -7.13
CA ILE A 60 -0.99 -3.09 -6.06
C ILE A 60 -0.17 -3.48 -4.82
N THR A 61 0.90 -4.26 -5.01
CA THR A 61 1.82 -4.62 -3.93
C THR A 61 2.44 -3.37 -3.31
N GLU A 62 2.86 -2.40 -4.13
CA GLU A 62 3.41 -1.12 -3.64
C GLU A 62 2.36 -0.34 -2.84
N SER A 63 1.10 -0.32 -3.31
CA SER A 63 0.02 0.35 -2.58
C SER A 63 -0.16 -0.26 -1.18
N LEU A 64 -0.09 -1.59 -1.08
CA LEU A 64 -0.14 -2.29 0.19
C LEU A 64 1.07 -1.97 1.06
N ALA A 65 2.26 -1.88 0.45
CA ALA A 65 3.48 -1.50 1.18
C ALA A 65 3.37 -0.10 1.77
N GLN A 66 2.83 0.85 1.01
CA GLN A 66 2.64 2.21 1.51
C GLN A 66 1.62 2.26 2.64
N THR A 67 0.59 1.43 2.57
CA THR A 67 -0.38 1.29 3.65
C THR A 67 0.29 0.78 4.92
N GLY A 68 1.12 -0.25 4.80
CA GLY A 68 1.90 -0.77 5.92
C GLY A 68 2.90 0.25 6.46
N ALA A 69 3.48 1.05 5.57
CA ALA A 69 4.39 2.12 5.95
C ALA A 69 3.69 3.16 6.85
N VAL A 70 2.41 3.45 6.60
CA VAL A 70 1.65 4.35 7.48
C VAL A 70 1.64 3.80 8.92
N ALA A 71 1.38 2.51 9.09
CA ALA A 71 1.35 1.91 10.42
C ALA A 71 2.72 1.95 11.10
N ILE A 72 3.79 1.68 10.36
CA ILE A 72 5.14 1.57 10.94
C ILE A 72 5.80 2.94 11.15
N LEU A 73 5.68 3.85 10.18
CA LEU A 73 6.34 5.14 10.26
C LEU A 73 5.58 6.15 11.11
N SER A 74 4.35 5.83 11.51
CA SER A 74 3.59 6.65 12.46
C SER A 74 4.06 6.47 13.90
N LEU A 75 4.88 5.45 14.18
CA LEU A 75 5.54 5.32 15.48
C LEU A 75 6.54 6.45 15.67
N GLU A 76 6.56 7.05 16.85
CA GLU A 76 7.46 8.18 17.14
C GLU A 76 8.94 7.84 16.88
N GLU A 77 9.34 6.63 17.23
CA GLU A 77 10.72 6.15 17.03
C GLU A 77 11.11 6.04 15.56
N ASN A 78 10.14 5.99 14.66
CA ASN A 78 10.38 5.85 13.22
C ASN A 78 10.15 7.15 12.45
N LYS A 79 9.90 8.24 13.13
CA LYS A 79 9.64 9.53 12.51
C LYS A 79 10.81 9.95 11.61
N ASN A 80 10.48 10.41 10.40
CA ASN A 80 11.44 10.85 9.38
C ASN A 80 12.33 9.74 8.83
N LYS A 81 11.94 8.48 9.02
CA LYS A 81 12.65 7.33 8.45
C LYS A 81 11.91 6.82 7.21
N ASN A 82 12.56 5.91 6.50
CA ASN A 82 11.99 5.24 5.34
C ASN A 82 11.73 3.78 5.66
N ALA A 83 10.71 3.21 5.02
CA ALA A 83 10.46 1.78 5.08
C ALA A 83 10.75 1.20 3.70
N LEU A 84 11.67 0.25 3.63
CA LEU A 84 12.07 -0.40 2.40
C LEU A 84 11.58 -1.84 2.38
N PHE A 85 11.30 -2.38 1.18
CA PHE A 85 11.02 -3.80 1.05
C PHE A 85 12.23 -4.63 1.47
N GLY A 86 11.98 -5.62 2.33
CA GLY A 86 12.95 -6.66 2.66
C GLY A 86 12.59 -7.99 2.02
N GLY A 87 11.33 -8.14 1.60
CA GLY A 87 10.86 -9.35 0.94
C GLY A 87 9.36 -9.28 0.67
N ILE A 88 8.94 -10.09 -0.29
CA ILE A 88 7.53 -10.23 -0.67
C ILE A 88 7.27 -11.73 -0.73
N ASP A 89 6.38 -12.23 0.13
CA ASP A 89 6.10 -13.67 0.22
C ASP A 89 4.65 -13.97 -0.08
N LYS A 90 4.42 -15.06 -0.82
CA LYS A 90 3.09 -15.60 -1.05
C LYS A 90 2.10 -14.58 -1.64
N MET A 91 2.61 -13.59 -2.36
CA MET A 91 1.75 -12.59 -2.98
C MET A 91 1.03 -13.23 -4.16
N LYS A 92 -0.31 -13.19 -4.10
CA LYS A 92 -1.17 -13.75 -5.14
C LYS A 92 -2.13 -12.69 -5.62
N PHE A 93 -2.32 -12.64 -6.94
CA PHE A 93 -3.22 -11.70 -7.59
C PHE A 93 -4.41 -12.50 -8.14
N LYS A 94 -5.59 -12.23 -7.57
CA LYS A 94 -6.77 -13.06 -7.83
C LYS A 94 -7.75 -12.40 -8.80
N LYS A 95 -7.60 -11.09 -9.04
CA LYS A 95 -8.53 -10.34 -9.87
C LYS A 95 -7.82 -9.14 -10.48
N GLN A 96 -8.18 -8.78 -11.70
CA GLN A 96 -7.67 -7.59 -12.37
C GLN A 96 -8.28 -6.33 -11.74
N VAL A 97 -7.48 -5.26 -11.74
CA VAL A 97 -7.89 -3.93 -11.29
C VAL A 97 -7.85 -2.99 -12.47
N THR A 98 -8.95 -2.28 -12.70
CA THR A 98 -9.10 -1.41 -13.86
C THR A 98 -9.55 -0.02 -13.40
N PRO A 99 -9.47 1.00 -14.30
CA PRO A 99 -9.92 2.35 -13.96
C PRO A 99 -11.36 2.37 -13.45
N GLY A 100 -11.59 3.14 -12.40
CA GLY A 100 -12.90 3.22 -11.73
C GLY A 100 -12.99 2.35 -10.49
N ASP A 101 -12.08 1.42 -10.29
CA ASP A 101 -12.07 0.58 -9.09
C ASP A 101 -11.59 1.37 -7.87
N LYS A 102 -12.19 1.08 -6.72
CA LYS A 102 -11.75 1.60 -5.44
C LYS A 102 -11.13 0.44 -4.66
N LEU A 103 -9.83 0.49 -4.48
CA LEU A 103 -9.13 -0.55 -3.73
C LEU A 103 -9.16 -0.24 -2.23
N LYS A 104 -9.57 -1.22 -1.45
CA LYS A 104 -9.39 -1.20 0.00
C LYS A 104 -8.11 -1.95 0.32
N LEU A 105 -7.20 -1.29 1.01
CA LEU A 105 -5.86 -1.78 1.30
C LEU A 105 -5.71 -1.97 2.79
N GLU A 106 -5.54 -3.20 3.24
CA GLU A 106 -5.45 -3.52 4.66
C GLU A 106 -4.13 -4.23 4.96
N VAL A 107 -3.39 -3.71 5.95
CA VAL A 107 -2.14 -4.32 6.38
C VAL A 107 -2.15 -4.44 7.90
N LYS A 108 -1.82 -5.63 8.37
CA LYS A 108 -1.68 -5.92 9.79
C LYS A 108 -0.23 -6.36 10.05
N ILE A 109 0.44 -5.68 10.96
CA ILE A 109 1.81 -6.03 11.34
C ILE A 109 1.74 -7.26 12.24
N ILE A 110 2.31 -8.37 11.78
CA ILE A 110 2.24 -9.65 12.49
C ILE A 110 3.54 -10.01 13.19
N LYS A 111 4.64 -9.31 12.86
CA LYS A 111 5.94 -9.58 13.46
C LYS A 111 6.82 -8.34 13.39
N ARG A 112 7.53 -8.05 14.47
CA ARG A 112 8.51 -6.97 14.50
C ARG A 112 9.75 -7.43 15.27
N LYS A 113 10.93 -7.15 14.73
CA LYS A 113 12.20 -7.43 15.38
C LYS A 113 13.22 -6.38 14.95
N GLY A 114 13.56 -5.46 15.86
CA GLY A 114 14.45 -4.34 15.54
C GLY A 114 13.86 -3.50 14.43
N PRO A 115 14.65 -3.16 13.40
CA PRO A 115 14.16 -2.37 12.26
C PRO A 115 13.34 -3.17 11.27
N MET A 116 13.27 -4.51 11.43
CA MET A 116 12.56 -5.40 10.51
C MET A 116 11.16 -5.70 11.00
N GLY A 117 10.24 -5.92 10.06
CA GLY A 117 8.90 -6.36 10.38
C GLY A 117 8.23 -7.04 9.20
N VAL A 118 7.13 -7.73 9.49
CA VAL A 118 6.32 -8.43 8.49
C VAL A 118 4.88 -7.97 8.62
N GLY A 119 4.27 -7.61 7.50
CA GLY A 119 2.87 -7.25 7.42
C GLY A 119 2.09 -8.26 6.59
N GLU A 120 0.92 -8.63 7.07
CA GLU A 120 -0.06 -9.39 6.30
C GLU A 120 -0.89 -8.38 5.53
N ALA A 121 -0.95 -8.52 4.20
CA ALA A 121 -1.49 -7.51 3.32
C ALA A 121 -2.62 -8.07 2.47
N ILE A 122 -3.73 -7.34 2.40
CA ILE A 122 -4.90 -7.72 1.61
C ILE A 122 -5.44 -6.50 0.87
N ALA A 123 -5.57 -6.62 -0.44
CA ALA A 123 -6.26 -5.62 -1.27
C ALA A 123 -7.59 -6.23 -1.71
N SER A 124 -8.66 -5.44 -1.60
CA SER A 124 -9.99 -5.87 -2.01
C SER A 124 -10.71 -4.77 -2.79
N CYS A 125 -11.70 -5.16 -3.59
CA CYS A 125 -12.54 -4.25 -4.33
C CYS A 125 -13.97 -4.80 -4.29
N ASP A 126 -14.92 -3.97 -3.86
CA ASP A 126 -16.32 -4.38 -3.71
C ASP A 126 -16.48 -5.66 -2.89
N GLY A 127 -15.69 -5.79 -1.82
CA GLY A 127 -15.74 -6.94 -0.92
C GLY A 127 -15.03 -8.20 -1.43
N LYS A 128 -14.43 -8.15 -2.61
CA LYS A 128 -13.72 -9.32 -3.19
C LYS A 128 -12.22 -9.12 -3.13
N ILE A 129 -11.50 -10.15 -2.71
CA ILE A 129 -10.03 -10.09 -2.64
C ILE A 129 -9.45 -9.99 -4.04
N VAL A 130 -8.61 -8.97 -4.23
CA VAL A 130 -7.88 -8.72 -5.47
C VAL A 130 -6.47 -9.29 -5.37
N ALA A 131 -5.83 -9.08 -4.24
CA ALA A 131 -4.46 -9.56 -3.99
C ALA A 131 -4.25 -9.76 -2.50
N ARG A 132 -3.37 -10.69 -2.15
CA ARG A 132 -2.99 -10.92 -0.75
C ARG A 132 -1.61 -11.54 -0.65
N GLY A 133 -0.92 -11.26 0.43
CA GLY A 133 0.40 -11.82 0.68
C GLY A 133 1.01 -11.26 1.95
N GLU A 134 2.31 -11.50 2.12
CA GLU A 134 3.09 -10.98 3.24
C GLU A 134 4.20 -10.09 2.74
N LEU A 135 4.39 -8.96 3.39
CA LEU A 135 5.41 -7.99 3.04
C LEU A 135 6.39 -7.86 4.20
N THR A 136 7.68 -8.07 3.93
CA THR A 136 8.73 -7.82 4.90
C THR A 136 9.31 -6.44 4.61
N PHE A 137 9.51 -5.66 5.65
CA PHE A 137 10.05 -4.31 5.52
C PHE A 137 11.22 -4.09 6.47
N ALA A 138 12.06 -3.12 6.11
CA ALA A 138 13.15 -2.65 6.96
C ALA A 138 13.03 -1.14 7.09
N VAL A 139 13.12 -0.64 8.33
CA VAL A 139 13.08 0.80 8.61
C VAL A 139 14.52 1.33 8.64
N VAL A 140 14.79 2.33 7.82
CA VAL A 140 16.13 2.91 7.71
C VAL A 140 16.11 4.43 7.84
#